data_00500ff9f2ece93c28a0705f3205e500
#
_entry.id   00500ff9f2ece93c28a0705f3205e500
#
_cell.length_a   1.000
_cell.length_b   1.000
_cell.length_c   1.000
_cell.angle_alpha   90.00
_cell.angle_beta   90.00
_cell.angle_gamma   90.00
#
_symmetry.space_group_name_H-M   'P 1'
#
loop_
_entity.id
_entity.type
_entity.pdbx_description
1 polymer ?
#
loop_
_entity_poly.entity_id
_entity_poly.type
_entity_poly.pdbx_seq_one_letter_code
_entity_poly.pdbx_strand_id
1 'polypeptide(L)'
;MKKMKAIRNYAPQDIRYEEVDIQQPGDNEVLVRIQAALTCGTDVKTFRRGHPVLIKKTPSGFGHEFAGIVEQVGNNVVDFKPGDRVVAANSAPCGKCFYCLKKQYNLCENLDLLNGAYAEFITVPERIVQKNLLKIPTGLSFEKAAFAEPLANVVHGVERTGIQPGDTVGVVGIGPIGLMFARLAKLKGANVIAAGRNPLKLKLAKDFANADEVIDLKKYQH
;
A
#
# COMPACT_ATOMS: atom_id res chain seq x y z
N MET A 1 1.95 21.92 -21.77
CA MET A 1 1.63 21.31 -20.46
C MET A 1 2.92 21.13 -19.68
N LYS A 2 2.89 21.21 -18.34
CA LYS A 2 4.07 20.89 -17.52
C LYS A 2 4.33 19.39 -17.59
N LYS A 3 5.61 18.99 -17.60
CA LYS A 3 6.02 17.60 -17.67
C LYS A 3 6.60 17.11 -16.35
N MET A 4 6.58 15.80 -16.15
CA MET A 4 7.15 15.12 -14.99
C MET A 4 7.91 13.88 -15.42
N LYS A 5 8.83 13.43 -14.58
CA LYS A 5 9.46 12.12 -14.71
C LYS A 5 8.58 11.05 -14.09
N ALA A 6 8.43 9.93 -14.79
CA ALA A 6 7.63 8.79 -14.35
C ALA A 6 8.17 7.46 -14.87
N ILE A 7 7.93 6.41 -14.10
CA ILE A 7 8.09 5.04 -14.62
C ILE A 7 6.77 4.61 -15.25
N ARG A 8 6.85 4.15 -16.50
CA ARG A 8 5.72 3.65 -17.28
C ARG A 8 5.91 2.17 -17.59
N ASN A 9 4.83 1.41 -17.47
CA ASN A 9 4.80 0.00 -17.83
C ASN A 9 4.18 -0.17 -19.22
N TYR A 10 4.93 -0.78 -20.14
CA TYR A 10 4.53 -1.05 -21.51
C TYR A 10 4.13 -2.51 -21.73
N ALA A 11 4.83 -3.43 -21.07
CA ALA A 11 4.59 -4.86 -21.11
C ALA A 11 5.30 -5.55 -19.93
N PRO A 12 5.10 -6.84 -19.70
CA PRO A 12 5.96 -7.61 -18.81
C PRO A 12 7.43 -7.44 -19.21
N GLN A 13 8.28 -7.13 -18.22
CA GLN A 13 9.70 -6.85 -18.35
C GLN A 13 10.07 -5.57 -19.15
N ASP A 14 9.07 -4.76 -19.54
CA ASP A 14 9.29 -3.47 -20.22
C ASP A 14 8.70 -2.33 -19.38
N ILE A 15 9.51 -1.79 -18.49
CA ILE A 15 9.24 -0.53 -17.77
C ILE A 15 10.25 0.51 -18.22
N ARG A 16 9.80 1.76 -18.41
CA ARG A 16 10.64 2.84 -18.92
C ARG A 16 10.55 4.06 -18.01
N TYR A 17 11.70 4.69 -17.76
CA TYR A 17 11.77 5.99 -17.10
C TYR A 17 11.74 7.06 -18.16
N GLU A 18 10.67 7.84 -18.18
CA GLU A 18 10.42 8.81 -19.25
C GLU A 18 9.78 10.09 -18.75
N GLU A 19 9.75 11.08 -19.60
CA GLU A 19 9.07 12.33 -19.37
C GLU A 19 7.65 12.29 -19.95
N VAL A 20 6.64 12.55 -19.11
CA VAL A 20 5.22 12.54 -19.47
C VAL A 20 4.54 13.83 -19.05
N ASP A 21 3.41 14.15 -19.64
CA ASP A 21 2.62 15.31 -19.24
C ASP A 21 1.98 15.10 -17.86
N ILE A 22 2.02 16.15 -17.00
CA ILE A 22 1.30 16.15 -15.74
C ILE A 22 -0.19 16.28 -16.05
N GLN A 23 -0.95 15.28 -15.66
CA GLN A 23 -2.42 15.32 -15.79
C GLN A 23 -3.01 16.23 -14.74
N GLN A 24 -3.79 17.23 -15.18
CA GLN A 24 -4.51 18.11 -14.27
C GLN A 24 -5.66 17.34 -13.61
N PRO A 25 -5.94 17.57 -12.31
CA PRO A 25 -7.04 16.89 -11.64
C PRO A 25 -8.39 17.38 -12.19
N GLY A 26 -9.34 16.47 -12.34
CA GLY A 26 -10.74 16.79 -12.56
C GLY A 26 -11.38 17.41 -11.32
N ASP A 27 -12.66 17.83 -11.43
CA ASP A 27 -13.34 18.61 -10.38
C ASP A 27 -13.39 17.94 -9.01
N ASN A 28 -13.36 16.61 -8.95
CA ASN A 28 -13.43 15.83 -7.71
C ASN A 28 -12.11 15.09 -7.38
N GLU A 29 -11.03 15.41 -8.08
CA GLU A 29 -9.74 14.75 -7.98
C GLU A 29 -8.69 15.61 -7.27
N VAL A 30 -7.61 14.98 -6.85
CA VAL A 30 -6.48 15.64 -6.18
C VAL A 30 -5.17 15.28 -6.89
N LEU A 31 -4.40 16.28 -7.27
CA LEU A 31 -3.02 16.09 -7.74
C LEU A 31 -2.08 16.12 -6.53
N VAL A 32 -1.32 15.05 -6.35
CA VAL A 32 -0.36 14.91 -5.25
C VAL A 32 1.06 14.89 -5.82
N ARG A 33 1.94 15.72 -5.25
CA ARG A 33 3.38 15.68 -5.47
C ARG A 33 3.98 14.65 -4.54
N ILE A 34 4.50 13.56 -5.10
CA ILE A 34 5.01 12.41 -4.35
C ILE A 34 6.30 12.78 -3.62
N GLN A 35 6.40 12.39 -2.36
CA GLN A 35 7.58 12.59 -1.51
C GLN A 35 8.25 11.26 -1.14
N ALA A 36 7.47 10.19 -1.05
CA ALA A 36 7.95 8.84 -0.82
C ALA A 36 7.06 7.84 -1.52
N ALA A 37 7.66 6.81 -2.11
CA ALA A 37 6.97 5.64 -2.67
C ALA A 37 7.70 4.37 -2.25
N LEU A 38 6.95 3.29 -2.03
CA LEU A 38 7.49 2.00 -1.63
C LEU A 38 7.34 0.98 -2.75
N THR A 39 8.13 -0.08 -2.69
CA THR A 39 8.09 -1.18 -3.64
C THR A 39 7.41 -2.40 -3.01
N CYS A 40 6.29 -2.80 -3.60
CA CYS A 40 5.52 -3.99 -3.22
C CYS A 40 6.00 -5.25 -3.98
N GLY A 41 5.79 -6.41 -3.39
CA GLY A 41 5.93 -7.68 -4.10
C GLY A 41 5.02 -7.80 -5.33
N THR A 42 3.90 -7.09 -5.34
CA THR A 42 2.99 -6.97 -6.49
C THR A 42 3.65 -6.24 -7.65
N ASP A 43 4.46 -5.20 -7.41
CA ASP A 43 5.19 -4.50 -8.48
C ASP A 43 6.19 -5.43 -9.15
N VAL A 44 6.93 -6.23 -8.37
CA VAL A 44 7.86 -7.25 -8.90
C VAL A 44 7.12 -8.30 -9.74
N LYS A 45 5.95 -8.76 -9.28
CA LYS A 45 5.13 -9.71 -10.05
C LYS A 45 4.60 -9.08 -11.34
N THR A 46 4.10 -7.82 -11.25
CA THR A 46 3.60 -7.05 -12.39
C THR A 46 4.70 -6.84 -13.43
N PHE A 47 5.90 -6.47 -13.00
CA PHE A 47 7.06 -6.38 -13.89
C PHE A 47 7.35 -7.71 -14.59
N ARG A 48 7.38 -8.83 -13.87
CA ARG A 48 7.78 -10.13 -14.43
C ARG A 48 6.77 -10.73 -15.41
N ARG A 49 5.47 -10.57 -15.16
CA ARG A 49 4.41 -11.30 -15.89
C ARG A 49 3.12 -10.50 -16.16
N GLY A 50 3.13 -9.20 -15.89
CA GLY A 50 1.92 -8.38 -15.95
C GLY A 50 0.97 -8.61 -14.77
N HIS A 51 -0.10 -7.81 -14.72
CA HIS A 51 -1.16 -7.93 -13.71
C HIS A 51 -2.51 -7.53 -14.33
N PRO A 52 -3.44 -8.48 -14.56
CA PRO A 52 -4.64 -8.22 -15.34
C PRO A 52 -5.61 -7.22 -14.69
N VAL A 53 -5.54 -7.05 -13.38
CA VAL A 53 -6.42 -6.15 -12.62
C VAL A 53 -5.82 -4.74 -12.49
N LEU A 54 -4.52 -4.63 -12.14
CA LEU A 54 -3.84 -3.33 -12.00
C LEU A 54 -3.49 -2.68 -13.33
N ILE A 55 -3.13 -3.50 -14.33
CA ILE A 55 -2.71 -3.04 -15.66
C ILE A 55 -3.80 -3.40 -16.66
N LYS A 56 -4.80 -2.54 -16.79
CA LYS A 56 -5.92 -2.74 -17.74
C LYS A 56 -5.55 -2.35 -19.18
N LYS A 57 -4.61 -1.43 -19.34
CA LYS A 57 -4.09 -0.96 -20.64
C LYS A 57 -2.64 -0.49 -20.49
N THR A 58 -1.89 -0.53 -21.59
CA THR A 58 -0.51 -0.01 -21.66
C THR A 58 -0.40 1.08 -22.73
N PRO A 59 0.51 2.08 -22.56
CA PRO A 59 1.33 2.29 -21.38
C PRO A 59 0.52 2.73 -20.16
N SER A 60 0.92 2.26 -18.95
CA SER A 60 0.28 2.62 -17.69
C SER A 60 1.28 3.24 -16.71
N GLY A 61 0.79 3.90 -15.67
CA GLY A 61 1.59 4.22 -14.49
C GLY A 61 2.06 2.94 -13.79
N PHE A 62 3.04 3.04 -12.89
CA PHE A 62 3.61 1.92 -12.13
C PHE A 62 3.84 2.30 -10.66
N GLY A 63 3.70 1.34 -9.73
CA GLY A 63 3.75 1.59 -8.29
C GLY A 63 2.41 2.05 -7.70
N HIS A 64 2.14 1.73 -6.44
CA HIS A 64 0.83 1.97 -5.83
C HIS A 64 0.86 2.32 -4.33
N GLU A 65 2.03 2.36 -3.71
CA GLU A 65 2.24 2.74 -2.31
C GLU A 65 2.99 4.08 -2.28
N PHE A 66 2.35 5.16 -1.78
CA PHE A 66 2.97 6.48 -1.79
C PHE A 66 2.45 7.38 -0.67
N ALA A 67 3.22 8.41 -0.37
CA ALA A 67 2.82 9.56 0.44
C ALA A 67 3.37 10.84 -0.20
N GLY A 68 2.67 11.97 -0.03
CA GLY A 68 3.05 13.20 -0.69
C GLY A 68 2.37 14.45 -0.15
N ILE A 69 2.45 15.51 -0.93
CA ILE A 69 1.86 16.81 -0.63
C ILE A 69 0.84 17.12 -1.72
N VAL A 70 -0.35 17.55 -1.32
CA VAL A 70 -1.36 18.06 -2.26
C VAL A 70 -0.79 19.26 -3.02
N GLU A 71 -0.70 19.13 -4.32
CA GLU A 71 -0.24 20.20 -5.22
C GLU A 71 -1.42 21.01 -5.74
N GLN A 72 -2.50 20.34 -6.12
CA GLN A 72 -3.71 20.97 -6.65
C GLN A 72 -4.94 20.12 -6.29
N VAL A 73 -6.08 20.76 -6.13
CA VAL A 73 -7.38 20.12 -5.90
C VAL A 73 -8.37 20.54 -6.97
N GLY A 74 -9.31 19.67 -7.30
CA GLY A 74 -10.45 19.99 -8.15
C GLY A 74 -11.46 20.89 -7.44
N ASN A 75 -12.33 21.54 -8.21
CA ASN A 75 -13.23 22.58 -7.72
C ASN A 75 -14.23 22.11 -6.64
N ASN A 76 -14.57 20.83 -6.63
CA ASN A 76 -15.54 20.24 -5.70
C ASN A 76 -14.86 19.58 -4.48
N VAL A 77 -13.53 19.57 -4.39
CA VAL A 77 -12.79 18.98 -3.27
C VAL A 77 -12.77 19.96 -2.11
N VAL A 78 -13.42 19.62 -1.00
CA VAL A 78 -13.54 20.50 0.19
C VAL A 78 -12.66 20.06 1.37
N ASP A 79 -12.31 18.77 1.45
CA ASP A 79 -11.60 18.21 2.61
C ASP A 79 -10.08 18.38 2.53
N PHE A 80 -9.56 18.72 1.34
CA PHE A 80 -8.13 18.87 1.08
C PHE A 80 -7.81 20.21 0.43
N LYS A 81 -6.59 20.69 0.64
CA LYS A 81 -6.07 21.92 0.04
C LYS A 81 -4.59 21.76 -0.33
N PRO A 82 -4.06 22.57 -1.26
CA PRO A 82 -2.63 22.62 -1.56
C PRO A 82 -1.80 22.79 -0.29
N GLY A 83 -0.73 22.00 -0.17
CA GLY A 83 0.15 21.95 0.99
C GLY A 83 -0.24 20.87 2.03
N ASP A 84 -1.43 20.28 2.00
CA ASP A 84 -1.79 19.18 2.89
C ASP A 84 -0.87 17.97 2.62
N ARG A 85 -0.38 17.38 3.70
CA ARG A 85 0.42 16.14 3.67
C ARG A 85 -0.53 14.96 3.64
N VAL A 86 -0.44 14.09 2.63
CA VAL A 86 -1.42 13.02 2.41
C VAL A 86 -0.77 11.69 2.06
N VAL A 87 -1.51 10.62 2.38
CA VAL A 87 -1.26 9.25 1.96
C VAL A 87 -2.57 8.65 1.46
N ALA A 88 -2.51 7.75 0.50
CA ALA A 88 -3.69 7.06 -0.01
C ALA A 88 -3.54 5.55 0.08
N ALA A 89 -4.64 4.83 0.35
CA ALA A 89 -4.75 3.45 -0.09
C ALA A 89 -4.99 3.43 -1.60
N ASN A 90 -4.45 2.43 -2.27
CA ASN A 90 -4.49 2.32 -3.74
C ASN A 90 -5.83 1.87 -4.30
N SER A 91 -6.87 1.73 -3.49
CA SER A 91 -8.17 1.25 -3.94
C SER A 91 -9.32 1.89 -3.18
N ALA A 92 -10.49 1.95 -3.82
CA ALA A 92 -11.72 2.38 -3.16
C ALA A 92 -12.94 1.58 -3.66
N PRO A 93 -13.80 1.10 -2.72
CA PRO A 93 -15.00 0.33 -3.08
C PRO A 93 -16.09 1.24 -3.64
N CYS A 94 -16.96 0.67 -4.51
CA CYS A 94 -18.06 1.43 -5.13
C CYS A 94 -19.17 1.83 -4.15
N GLY A 95 -19.30 1.14 -3.01
CA GLY A 95 -20.28 1.44 -1.97
C GLY A 95 -21.70 0.91 -2.22
N LYS A 96 -22.02 0.36 -3.40
CA LYS A 96 -23.39 0.01 -3.80
C LYS A 96 -23.59 -1.42 -4.32
N CYS A 97 -22.53 -2.18 -4.60
CA CYS A 97 -22.65 -3.58 -5.04
C CYS A 97 -22.98 -4.50 -3.86
N PHE A 98 -23.35 -5.74 -4.19
CA PHE A 98 -23.71 -6.76 -3.21
C PHE A 98 -22.71 -6.89 -2.05
N TYR A 99 -21.41 -6.95 -2.36
CA TYR A 99 -20.36 -7.07 -1.36
C TYR A 99 -20.21 -5.80 -0.51
N CYS A 100 -20.31 -4.62 -1.13
CA CYS A 100 -20.23 -3.35 -0.41
C CYS A 100 -21.38 -3.19 0.60
N LEU A 101 -22.60 -3.58 0.25
CA LEU A 101 -23.75 -3.56 1.15
C LEU A 101 -23.57 -4.51 2.33
N LYS A 102 -22.80 -5.59 2.16
CA LYS A 102 -22.40 -6.52 3.22
C LYS A 102 -21.11 -6.11 3.95
N LYS A 103 -20.59 -4.91 3.71
CA LYS A 103 -19.32 -4.41 4.28
C LYS A 103 -18.08 -5.27 3.95
N GLN A 104 -18.15 -6.04 2.86
CA GLN A 104 -17.04 -6.83 2.32
C GLN A 104 -16.35 -6.05 1.20
N TYR A 105 -15.80 -4.91 1.55
CA TYR A 105 -15.28 -3.91 0.60
C TYR A 105 -14.15 -4.42 -0.29
N ASN A 106 -13.34 -5.34 0.22
CA ASN A 106 -12.27 -6.01 -0.52
C ASN A 106 -12.77 -6.92 -1.66
N LEU A 107 -14.05 -7.30 -1.65
CA LEU A 107 -14.71 -8.09 -2.70
C LEU A 107 -15.56 -7.22 -3.63
N CYS A 108 -15.40 -5.91 -3.60
CA CYS A 108 -16.17 -5.00 -4.44
C CYS A 108 -16.07 -5.36 -5.92
N GLU A 109 -17.22 -5.52 -6.58
CA GLU A 109 -17.32 -5.86 -8.02
C GLU A 109 -16.80 -4.74 -8.94
N ASN A 110 -16.81 -3.51 -8.45
CA ASN A 110 -16.32 -2.33 -9.17
C ASN A 110 -15.34 -1.52 -8.29
N LEU A 111 -14.22 -2.15 -7.96
CA LEU A 111 -13.16 -1.53 -7.17
C LEU A 111 -12.37 -0.54 -8.05
N ASP A 112 -12.25 0.71 -7.61
CA ASP A 112 -11.29 1.62 -8.21
C ASP A 112 -9.88 1.27 -7.72
N LEU A 113 -8.94 1.31 -8.65
CA LEU A 113 -7.54 1.02 -8.37
C LEU A 113 -6.67 2.17 -8.88
N LEU A 114 -5.72 2.61 -8.06
CA LEU A 114 -4.75 3.64 -8.38
C LEU A 114 -3.36 2.99 -8.55
N ASN A 115 -2.73 3.31 -9.67
CA ASN A 115 -1.38 2.89 -10.00
C ASN A 115 -0.65 4.07 -10.66
N GLY A 116 0.65 4.23 -10.41
CA GLY A 116 1.43 5.35 -10.95
C GLY A 116 2.26 6.09 -9.90
N ALA A 117 2.47 5.48 -8.73
CA ALA A 117 3.22 6.08 -7.64
C ALA A 117 4.72 6.29 -7.92
N TYR A 118 5.28 5.65 -8.96
CA TYR A 118 6.68 5.90 -9.35
C TYR A 118 6.77 7.03 -10.38
N ALA A 119 6.34 8.22 -9.94
CA ALA A 119 6.33 9.45 -10.68
C ALA A 119 6.53 10.63 -9.73
N GLU A 120 6.79 11.83 -10.26
CA GLU A 120 6.88 13.05 -9.43
C GLU A 120 5.49 13.49 -8.94
N PHE A 121 4.44 13.23 -9.74
CA PHE A 121 3.05 13.55 -9.39
C PHE A 121 2.12 12.39 -9.72
N ILE A 122 1.02 12.30 -8.96
CA ILE A 122 -0.06 11.35 -9.19
C ILE A 122 -1.41 12.05 -9.02
N THR A 123 -2.33 11.83 -9.94
CA THR A 123 -3.72 12.27 -9.81
C THR A 123 -4.51 11.18 -9.09
N VAL A 124 -5.05 11.52 -7.93
CA VAL A 124 -5.86 10.62 -7.10
C VAL A 124 -7.32 10.75 -7.53
N PRO A 125 -7.97 9.68 -8.01
CA PRO A 125 -9.34 9.74 -8.51
C PRO A 125 -10.36 9.96 -7.40
N GLU A 126 -11.50 10.55 -7.77
CA GLU A 126 -12.59 10.99 -6.89
C GLU A 126 -12.91 9.99 -5.76
N ARG A 127 -13.14 8.73 -6.11
CA ARG A 127 -13.58 7.74 -5.12
C ARG A 127 -12.50 7.43 -4.08
N ILE A 128 -11.24 7.49 -4.45
CA ILE A 128 -10.12 7.35 -3.51
C ILE A 128 -9.98 8.62 -2.68
N VAL A 129 -10.16 9.80 -3.28
CA VAL A 129 -10.19 11.08 -2.53
C VAL A 129 -11.24 11.03 -1.43
N GLN A 130 -12.45 10.60 -1.75
CA GLN A 130 -13.58 10.55 -0.80
C GLN A 130 -13.45 9.49 0.30
N LYS A 131 -12.75 8.39 0.04
CA LYS A 131 -12.77 7.22 0.93
C LYS A 131 -11.45 6.89 1.58
N ASN A 132 -10.35 7.07 0.86
CA ASN A 132 -9.07 6.47 1.22
C ASN A 132 -7.86 7.39 1.00
N LEU A 133 -8.07 8.69 0.75
CA LEU A 133 -7.04 9.72 0.88
C LEU A 133 -7.08 10.25 2.31
N LEU A 134 -5.96 10.21 3.02
CA LEU A 134 -5.87 10.52 4.43
C LEU A 134 -4.81 11.59 4.68
N LYS A 135 -5.09 12.52 5.61
CA LYS A 135 -4.08 13.48 6.08
C LYS A 135 -3.05 12.78 6.95
N ILE A 136 -1.78 13.04 6.70
CA ILE A 136 -0.68 12.51 7.50
C ILE A 136 -0.58 13.30 8.81
N PRO A 137 -0.59 12.64 9.98
CA PRO A 137 -0.42 13.31 11.26
C PRO A 137 0.90 14.11 11.34
N THR A 138 0.88 15.19 12.12
CA THR A 138 2.09 15.97 12.40
C THR A 138 3.16 15.08 13.03
N GLY A 139 4.40 15.21 12.56
CA GLY A 139 5.55 14.44 13.07
C GLY A 139 5.76 13.07 12.40
N LEU A 140 4.79 12.54 11.64
CA LEU A 140 5.00 11.32 10.86
C LEU A 140 5.69 11.66 9.53
N SER A 141 6.83 11.00 9.21
CA SER A 141 7.53 11.22 7.94
C SER A 141 6.77 10.61 6.75
N PHE A 142 7.06 11.06 5.51
CA PHE A 142 6.42 10.52 4.31
C PHE A 142 6.78 9.05 4.08
N GLU A 143 8.01 8.66 4.36
CA GLU A 143 8.47 7.28 4.24
C GLU A 143 7.67 6.34 5.17
N LYS A 144 7.41 6.77 6.40
CA LYS A 144 6.58 6.00 7.34
C LYS A 144 5.11 6.00 6.91
N ALA A 145 4.59 7.14 6.44
CA ALA A 145 3.20 7.25 6.00
C ALA A 145 2.93 6.38 4.76
N ALA A 146 3.90 6.24 3.84
CA ALA A 146 3.74 5.40 2.65
C ALA A 146 3.45 3.92 2.97
N PHE A 147 3.78 3.45 4.19
CA PHE A 147 3.40 2.12 4.67
C PHE A 147 1.90 1.97 4.99
N ALA A 148 1.09 3.03 4.91
CA ALA A 148 -0.33 2.96 5.28
C ALA A 148 -1.10 1.92 4.45
N GLU A 149 -0.82 1.81 3.13
CA GLU A 149 -1.48 0.82 2.28
C GLU A 149 -1.15 -0.63 2.70
N PRO A 150 0.12 -1.08 2.76
CA PRO A 150 0.43 -2.43 3.19
C PRO A 150 0.04 -2.69 4.65
N LEU A 151 0.14 -1.70 5.54
CA LEU A 151 -0.28 -1.84 6.93
C LEU A 151 -1.79 -2.04 7.06
N ALA A 152 -2.62 -1.35 6.26
CA ALA A 152 -4.07 -1.54 6.25
C ALA A 152 -4.46 -3.00 5.92
N ASN A 153 -3.75 -3.62 4.97
CA ASN A 153 -3.96 -5.04 4.64
C ASN A 153 -3.61 -5.95 5.82
N VAL A 154 -2.53 -5.65 6.54
CA VAL A 154 -2.11 -6.42 7.72
C VAL A 154 -3.10 -6.23 8.88
N VAL A 155 -3.56 -5.01 9.15
CA VAL A 155 -4.58 -4.71 10.17
C VAL A 155 -5.85 -5.51 9.88
N HIS A 156 -6.36 -5.43 8.64
CA HIS A 156 -7.53 -6.20 8.23
C HIS A 156 -7.34 -7.72 8.43
N GLY A 157 -6.18 -8.25 8.06
CA GLY A 157 -5.86 -9.66 8.27
C GLY A 157 -5.87 -10.05 9.75
N VAL A 158 -5.22 -9.26 10.60
CA VAL A 158 -5.18 -9.50 12.06
C VAL A 158 -6.59 -9.41 12.69
N GLU A 159 -7.43 -8.48 12.25
CA GLU A 159 -8.82 -8.39 12.73
C GLU A 159 -9.62 -9.64 12.37
N ARG A 160 -9.40 -10.19 11.16
CA ARG A 160 -10.10 -11.40 10.69
C ARG A 160 -9.69 -12.67 11.43
N THR A 161 -8.49 -12.71 12.03
CA THR A 161 -8.03 -13.90 12.79
C THR A 161 -8.69 -14.01 14.16
N GLY A 162 -9.26 -12.93 14.69
CA GLY A 162 -9.87 -12.92 16.03
C GLY A 162 -8.88 -13.09 17.19
N ILE A 163 -7.57 -12.84 16.96
CA ILE A 163 -6.52 -12.96 17.98
C ILE A 163 -6.90 -12.24 19.27
N GLN A 164 -6.79 -12.98 20.39
CA GLN A 164 -7.04 -12.50 21.76
C GLN A 164 -5.71 -12.45 22.54
N PRO A 165 -5.64 -11.63 23.64
CA PRO A 165 -4.52 -11.65 24.55
C PRO A 165 -4.29 -13.06 25.11
N GLY A 166 -3.02 -13.51 25.11
CA GLY A 166 -2.63 -14.84 25.59
C GLY A 166 -2.61 -15.93 24.51
N ASP A 167 -3.21 -15.69 23.33
CA ASP A 167 -3.11 -16.64 22.22
C ASP A 167 -1.65 -16.86 21.78
N THR A 168 -1.38 -18.03 21.21
CA THR A 168 -0.08 -18.30 20.54
C THR A 168 -0.27 -18.21 19.03
N VAL A 169 0.47 -17.31 18.40
CA VAL A 169 0.39 -16.99 16.97
C VAL A 169 1.69 -17.36 16.26
N GLY A 170 1.59 -18.30 15.31
CA GLY A 170 2.70 -18.63 14.40
C GLY A 170 2.67 -17.77 13.13
N VAL A 171 3.79 -17.07 12.85
CA VAL A 171 3.96 -16.29 11.61
C VAL A 171 5.04 -16.92 10.75
N VAL A 172 4.64 -17.57 9.65
CA VAL A 172 5.55 -18.19 8.70
C VAL A 172 5.75 -17.28 7.49
N GLY A 173 7.02 -16.89 7.26
CA GLY A 173 7.37 -15.94 6.21
C GLY A 173 7.50 -14.50 6.73
N ILE A 174 8.67 -14.19 7.27
CA ILE A 174 9.03 -12.92 7.90
C ILE A 174 9.61 -11.89 6.92
N GLY A 175 8.91 -11.69 5.78
CA GLY A 175 9.07 -10.49 4.95
C GLY A 175 8.46 -9.26 5.62
N PRO A 176 8.44 -8.08 4.97
CA PRO A 176 7.85 -6.86 5.56
C PRO A 176 6.42 -7.07 6.07
N ILE A 177 5.57 -7.73 5.29
CA ILE A 177 4.19 -8.06 5.69
C ILE A 177 4.17 -8.99 6.91
N GLY A 178 4.96 -10.07 6.91
CA GLY A 178 5.01 -11.00 8.06
C GLY A 178 5.54 -10.34 9.33
N LEU A 179 6.52 -9.44 9.22
CA LEU A 179 7.01 -8.66 10.37
C LEU A 179 5.93 -7.74 10.93
N MET A 180 5.12 -7.10 10.08
CA MET A 180 3.98 -6.29 10.53
C MET A 180 2.90 -7.16 11.19
N PHE A 181 2.57 -8.34 10.63
CA PHE A 181 1.67 -9.31 11.29
C PHE A 181 2.16 -9.71 12.66
N ALA A 182 3.44 -10.10 12.78
CA ALA A 182 4.04 -10.47 14.05
C ALA A 182 3.98 -9.31 15.06
N ARG A 183 4.29 -8.09 14.62
CA ARG A 183 4.21 -6.90 15.49
C ARG A 183 2.78 -6.61 15.95
N LEU A 184 1.80 -6.66 15.07
CA LEU A 184 0.40 -6.40 15.43
C LEU A 184 -0.17 -7.51 16.34
N ALA A 185 0.14 -8.78 16.09
CA ALA A 185 -0.23 -9.88 16.98
C ALA A 185 0.34 -9.64 18.39
N LYS A 186 1.61 -9.23 18.46
CA LYS A 186 2.25 -8.88 19.74
C LYS A 186 1.57 -7.71 20.45
N LEU A 187 1.19 -6.67 19.72
CA LEU A 187 0.46 -5.52 20.27
C LEU A 187 -0.96 -5.90 20.77
N LYS A 188 -1.55 -6.95 20.23
CA LYS A 188 -2.81 -7.54 20.73
C LYS A 188 -2.62 -8.45 21.96
N GLY A 189 -1.39 -8.61 22.46
CA GLY A 189 -1.09 -9.42 23.64
C GLY A 189 -0.88 -10.91 23.36
N ALA A 190 -0.68 -11.32 22.12
CA ALA A 190 -0.36 -12.70 21.77
C ALA A 190 1.09 -13.07 22.07
N ASN A 191 1.35 -14.36 22.27
CA ASN A 191 2.67 -14.96 22.19
C ASN A 191 3.00 -15.25 20.72
N VAL A 192 4.10 -14.70 20.21
CA VAL A 192 4.41 -14.74 18.77
C VAL A 192 5.64 -15.61 18.50
N ILE A 193 5.45 -16.62 17.64
CA ILE A 193 6.53 -17.47 17.11
C ILE A 193 6.71 -17.10 15.64
N ALA A 194 7.88 -16.55 15.27
CA ALA A 194 8.16 -16.11 13.91
C ALA A 194 9.13 -17.07 13.19
N ALA A 195 8.76 -17.56 12.03
CA ALA A 195 9.56 -18.53 11.29
C ALA A 195 10.02 -18.01 9.92
N GLY A 196 11.28 -18.24 9.58
CA GLY A 196 11.87 -17.78 8.30
C GLY A 196 13.23 -18.39 8.01
N ARG A 197 13.84 -17.98 6.89
CA ARG A 197 15.13 -18.51 6.41
C ARG A 197 16.26 -17.47 6.35
N ASN A 198 15.94 -16.20 6.49
CA ASN A 198 16.92 -15.13 6.34
C ASN A 198 17.35 -14.61 7.72
N PRO A 199 18.65 -14.66 8.09
CA PRO A 199 19.14 -14.27 9.42
C PRO A 199 18.79 -12.83 9.80
N LEU A 200 18.91 -11.87 8.86
CA LEU A 200 18.55 -10.48 9.10
C LEU A 200 17.05 -10.32 9.45
N LYS A 201 16.19 -11.03 8.73
CA LYS A 201 14.74 -10.99 8.99
C LYS A 201 14.38 -11.68 10.30
N LEU A 202 15.08 -12.76 10.67
CA LEU A 202 14.95 -13.39 12.01
C LEU A 202 15.33 -12.41 13.12
N LYS A 203 16.42 -11.67 12.94
CA LYS A 203 16.82 -10.59 13.87
C LYS A 203 15.73 -9.52 13.95
N LEU A 204 15.21 -9.04 12.84
CA LEU A 204 14.12 -8.06 12.82
C LEU A 204 12.84 -8.59 13.48
N ALA A 205 12.54 -9.88 13.38
CA ALA A 205 11.40 -10.47 14.10
C ALA A 205 11.56 -10.36 15.63
N LYS A 206 12.78 -10.46 16.16
CA LYS A 206 13.07 -10.20 17.58
C LYS A 206 13.03 -8.71 17.90
N ASP A 207 13.82 -7.91 17.20
CA ASP A 207 14.11 -6.52 17.58
C ASP A 207 12.93 -5.58 17.29
N PHE A 208 12.26 -5.74 16.13
CA PHE A 208 11.16 -4.88 15.71
C PHE A 208 9.81 -5.45 16.10
N ALA A 209 9.57 -6.74 15.77
CA ALA A 209 8.25 -7.33 16.02
C ALA A 209 8.07 -7.81 17.46
N ASN A 210 9.14 -7.89 18.26
CA ASN A 210 9.16 -8.42 19.63
C ASN A 210 8.60 -9.85 19.70
N ALA A 211 8.92 -10.70 18.69
CA ALA A 211 8.53 -12.09 18.70
C ALA A 211 9.13 -12.82 19.90
N ASP A 212 8.33 -13.62 20.59
CA ASP A 212 8.77 -14.38 21.77
C ASP A 212 9.80 -15.43 21.36
N GLU A 213 9.55 -16.11 20.22
CA GLU A 213 10.47 -17.06 19.64
C GLU A 213 10.70 -16.83 18.14
N VAL A 214 11.87 -17.24 17.64
CA VAL A 214 12.17 -17.27 16.20
C VAL A 214 12.72 -18.62 15.81
N ILE A 215 12.21 -19.14 14.67
CA ILE A 215 12.59 -20.42 14.12
C ILE A 215 13.31 -20.21 12.78
N ASP A 216 14.57 -20.66 12.72
CA ASP A 216 15.31 -20.72 11.46
C ASP A 216 14.97 -21.99 10.71
N LEU A 217 14.12 -21.85 9.69
CA LEU A 217 13.66 -22.97 8.87
C LEU A 217 14.77 -23.65 8.05
N LYS A 218 15.95 -23.05 7.92
CA LYS A 218 17.09 -23.73 7.27
C LYS A 218 17.59 -24.92 8.08
N LYS A 219 17.41 -24.89 9.41
CA LYS A 219 17.84 -25.97 10.30
C LYS A 219 16.97 -27.23 10.20
N TYR A 220 15.83 -27.14 9.52
CA TYR A 220 14.84 -28.22 9.40
C TYR A 220 14.62 -28.66 7.94
N GLN A 221 15.51 -28.28 7.02
CA GLN A 221 15.49 -28.80 5.65
C GLN A 221 16.24 -30.14 5.65
N HIS A 222 15.51 -31.21 5.40
CA HIS A 222 16.03 -32.53 5.10
C HIS A 222 16.07 -32.77 3.60
#